data_46358c371d534cd35e30e2d381aadb9e
#
_entry.id   46358c371d534cd35e30e2d381aadb9e
#
_cell.length_a   1.000
_cell.length_b   1.000
_cell.length_c   1.000
_cell.angle_alpha   90.00
_cell.angle_beta   90.00
_cell.angle_gamma   90.00
#
_symmetry.space_group_name_H-M   'P 1'
#
loop_
_entity.id
_entity.type
_entity.pdbx_description
1 polymer ?
#
loop_
_entity_poly.entity_id
_entity_poly.type
_entity_poly.pdbx_seq_one_letter_code
_entity_poly.pdbx_strand_id
1 'polypeptide(L)' 'MKAKIKWFNGELPECITQGKEYDVISFDGQGFDFLDDVGEWNYTNVKKSWVLNGGDWEIMG' A
#
# COMPACT_ATOMS: atom_id res chain seq x y z
N MET A 1 0.27 12.17 -4.72
CA MET A 1 -0.62 11.32 -3.93
C MET A 1 0.22 10.31 -3.16
N LYS A 2 -0.11 10.08 -1.90
CA LYS A 2 0.61 9.17 -1.03
C LYS A 2 -0.35 8.15 -0.44
N ALA A 3 0.19 7.01 -0.01
CA ALA A 3 -0.59 6.00 0.70
C ALA A 3 0.18 5.53 1.92
N LYS A 4 -0.54 5.19 2.97
CA LYS A 4 0.05 4.55 4.14
C LYS A 4 -0.87 3.44 4.62
N ILE A 5 -0.32 2.52 5.39
CA ILE A 5 -1.10 1.40 5.93
C ILE A 5 -2.10 1.93 6.95
N LYS A 6 -3.38 1.58 6.79
CA LYS A 6 -4.39 1.89 7.78
C LYS A 6 -4.45 0.80 8.83
N TRP A 7 -4.50 -0.46 8.39
CA TRP A 7 -4.40 -1.63 9.27
C TRP A 7 -4.02 -2.84 8.43
N PHE A 8 -3.51 -3.87 9.08
CA PHE A 8 -3.11 -5.09 8.40
C PHE A 8 -3.25 -6.28 9.32
N ASN A 9 -3.27 -7.47 8.74
CA ASN A 9 -3.26 -8.74 9.48
C ASN A 9 -1.89 -9.40 9.34
N GLY A 10 -1.52 -10.21 10.32
CA GLY A 10 -0.32 -11.02 10.25
C GLY A 10 0.95 -10.20 10.15
N GLU A 11 1.90 -10.67 9.35
CA GLU A 11 3.18 -10.02 9.17
C GLU A 11 3.22 -9.29 7.83
N LEU A 12 3.83 -8.10 7.82
CA LEU A 12 4.03 -7.36 6.58
C LEU A 12 5.18 -7.96 5.78
N PRO A 13 5.11 -7.89 4.43
CA PRO A 13 6.27 -8.22 3.60
C PRO A 13 7.46 -7.31 3.96
N GLU A 14 8.67 -7.80 3.69
CA GLU A 14 9.89 -7.04 3.98
C GLU A 14 9.97 -5.72 3.23
N CYS A 15 9.30 -5.62 2.09
CA CYS A 15 9.34 -4.41 1.26
C CYS A 15 8.38 -3.32 1.71
N ILE A 16 7.67 -3.51 2.82
CA ILE A 16 6.69 -2.53 3.30
C ILE A 16 6.91 -2.32 4.79
N THR A 17 6.84 -1.05 5.20
CA THR A 17 7.06 -0.65 6.60
C THR A 17 5.84 0.05 7.13
N GLN A 18 5.35 -0.37 8.30
CA GLN A 18 4.24 0.28 8.97
C GLN A 18 4.61 1.72 9.32
N GLY A 19 3.69 2.64 9.09
CA GLY A 19 3.88 4.05 9.42
C GLY A 19 4.56 4.87 8.34
N LYS A 20 5.04 4.23 7.29
CA LYS A 20 5.69 4.93 6.19
C LYS A 20 4.67 5.34 5.13
N GLU A 21 4.89 6.50 4.51
CA GLU A 21 4.09 6.97 3.39
C GLU A 21 4.77 6.56 2.08
N TYR A 22 3.99 6.03 1.15
CA TYR A 22 4.50 5.54 -0.13
C TYR A 22 3.98 6.39 -1.26
N ASP A 23 4.83 6.61 -2.27
CA ASP A 23 4.42 7.30 -3.49
C ASP A 23 3.44 6.44 -4.26
N VAL A 24 2.38 7.07 -4.76
CA VAL A 24 1.29 6.39 -5.47
C VAL A 24 1.13 6.99 -6.86
N ILE A 25 1.01 6.11 -7.84
CA ILE A 25 0.63 6.49 -9.20
C ILE A 25 -0.52 5.61 -9.67
N SER A 26 -1.18 6.02 -10.74
CA SER A 26 -2.22 5.22 -11.41
C SER A 26 -3.36 4.79 -10.48
N PHE A 27 -3.79 5.69 -9.60
CA PHE A 27 -4.91 5.41 -8.72
C PHE A 27 -6.21 5.42 -9.53
N ASP A 28 -6.93 4.29 -9.52
CA ASP A 28 -8.16 4.12 -10.30
C ASP A 28 -9.43 4.12 -9.46
N GLY A 29 -9.35 4.51 -8.20
CA GLY A 29 -10.48 4.51 -7.26
C GLY A 29 -10.62 3.21 -6.47
N GLN A 30 -10.03 2.12 -6.94
CA GLN A 30 -10.06 0.83 -6.24
C GLN A 30 -8.67 0.36 -5.86
N GLY A 31 -7.69 0.69 -6.66
CA GLY A 31 -6.33 0.26 -6.44
C GLY A 31 -5.33 1.25 -6.99
N PHE A 32 -4.07 0.97 -6.78
CA PHE A 32 -3.00 1.88 -7.16
C PHE A 32 -1.67 1.15 -7.28
N ASP A 33 -0.74 1.76 -8.00
CA ASP A 33 0.65 1.33 -7.98
C ASP A 33 1.41 2.15 -6.95
N PHE A 34 2.21 1.49 -6.15
CA PHE A 34 3.04 2.17 -5.16
C PHE A 34 4.49 1.71 -5.27
N LEU A 35 5.39 2.60 -4.90
CA LEU A 35 6.83 2.31 -4.88
C LEU A 35 7.18 1.75 -3.50
N ASP A 36 7.63 0.50 -3.45
CA ASP A 36 7.93 -0.15 -2.19
C ASP A 36 9.33 0.23 -1.66
N ASP A 37 9.72 -0.38 -0.52
CA ASP A 37 10.98 -0.04 0.16
C ASP A 37 12.22 -0.43 -0.62
N VAL A 38 12.10 -1.37 -1.55
CA VAL A 38 13.22 -1.81 -2.39
C VAL A 38 13.22 -1.15 -3.76
N GLY A 39 12.33 -0.18 -3.97
CA GLY A 39 12.32 0.59 -5.21
C GLY A 39 11.58 -0.07 -6.35
N GLU A 40 10.67 -0.99 -6.07
CA GLU A 40 9.87 -1.63 -7.10
C GLU A 40 8.43 -1.15 -7.05
N TRP A 41 7.80 -1.05 -8.22
CA TRP A 41 6.39 -0.68 -8.31
C TRP A 41 5.52 -1.91 -8.17
N ASN A 42 4.52 -1.83 -7.29
CA ASN A 42 3.57 -2.90 -7.04
C ASN A 42 2.16 -2.36 -7.11
N TYR A 43 1.24 -3.15 -7.67
CA TYR A 43 -0.18 -2.80 -7.67
C TYR A 43 -0.87 -3.48 -6.49
N THR A 44 -1.78 -2.75 -5.83
CA THR A 44 -2.60 -3.30 -4.75
C THR A 44 -3.95 -2.60 -4.73
N ASN A 45 -4.94 -3.28 -4.17
CA ASN A 45 -6.23 -2.65 -3.89
C ASN A 45 -6.13 -1.83 -2.61
N VAL A 46 -6.93 -0.76 -2.54
CA VAL A 46 -7.01 0.08 -1.33
C VAL A 46 -7.56 -0.74 -0.16
N LYS A 47 -8.61 -1.54 -0.43
CA LYS A 47 -9.24 -2.37 0.59
C LYS A 47 -8.96 -3.83 0.31
N LYS A 48 -8.85 -4.63 1.36
CA LYS A 48 -8.54 -6.06 1.27
C LYS A 48 -7.26 -6.26 0.46
N SER A 49 -6.26 -5.46 0.79
CA SER A 49 -4.98 -5.47 0.08
C SER A 49 -4.26 -6.79 0.31
N TRP A 50 -3.75 -7.39 -0.79
CA TRP A 50 -3.01 -8.65 -0.68
C TRP A 50 -1.70 -8.47 0.07
N VAL A 51 -1.06 -7.31 -0.04
CA VAL A 51 0.20 -7.05 0.66
C VAL A 51 0.00 -6.82 2.15
N LEU A 52 -1.22 -6.52 2.57
CA LEU A 52 -1.57 -6.30 3.97
C LEU A 52 -2.35 -7.48 4.56
N ASN A 53 -2.34 -8.63 3.88
CA ASN A 53 -3.05 -9.83 4.32
C ASN A 53 -4.55 -9.57 4.55
N GLY A 54 -5.13 -8.76 3.69
CA GLY A 54 -6.54 -8.40 3.75
C GLY A 54 -6.81 -7.06 4.43
N GLY A 55 -5.76 -6.34 4.80
CA GLY A 55 -5.91 -5.03 5.42
C GLY A 55 -6.20 -3.91 4.42
N ASP A 56 -6.28 -2.70 4.93
CA ASP A 56 -6.64 -1.52 4.14
C ASP A 56 -5.54 -0.48 4.13
N TRP A 57 -5.46 0.24 3.01
CA TRP A 57 -4.60 1.40 2.87
C TRP A 57 -5.41 2.68 3.08
N GLU A 58 -4.70 3.73 3.48
CA GLU A 58 -5.25 5.09 3.55
C GLU A 58 -4.58 5.92 2.46
N ILE A 59 -5.41 6.54 1.60
CA ILE A 59 -4.90 7.37 0.51
C ILE A 59 -4.92 8.83 0.96
N MET A 60 -3.79 9.50 0.77
CA MET A 60 -3.63 10.90 1.14
C MET A 60 -3.34 11.72 -0.11
N GLY A 61 -4.12 12.73 -0.30
CA GLY A 61 -4.01 13.58 -1.47
C GLY A 61 -2.84 14.51 -1.45
#